data_75b7c127809461d2d907848ea5e51dd1
#
_entry.id   75b7c127809461d2d907848ea5e51dd1
#
_cell.length_a   1.000
_cell.length_b   1.000
_cell.length_c   1.000
_cell.angle_alpha   90.00
_cell.angle_beta   90.00
_cell.angle_gamma   90.00
#
_symmetry.space_group_name_H-M   'P 1'
#
loop_
_entity.id
_entity.type
_entity.pdbx_description
1 polymer ?
#
loop_
_entity_poly.entity_id
_entity_poly.type
_entity_poly.pdbx_seq_one_letter_code
_entity_poly.pdbx_strand_id
1 'polypeptide(L)'
;MKIMIVGASRGLGRALVEGVCRAGDTVIGVSRRRPDAVMLPPGVELQWIEADMASPAEAATRIAQAAPSAFDVLICNVGIWEATAFTDGYAFLDEPDDAIVDLVTVNITATLLLLKRLVPRLLESCKPQVILTGSTSALRQSGRPEVAFGASKFALNGVADALREGFRGSRLAVTCLQLGNLNTDDALSVPIEEAAARGDGGLVPVHDVVAVVRTLLRLSDAAFVRELVMPAIADERF
;
A
#
# COMPACT_ATOMS: atom_id res chain seq x y z
N MET A 1 -0.49 6.94 -17.62
CA MET A 1 -1.46 6.44 -16.58
C MET A 1 -1.64 7.50 -15.51
N LYS A 2 -2.79 7.44 -14.80
CA LYS A 2 -3.01 8.20 -13.56
C LYS A 2 -3.00 7.24 -12.39
N ILE A 3 -2.07 7.40 -11.46
CA ILE A 3 -1.83 6.47 -10.34
C ILE A 3 -2.04 7.21 -9.03
N MET A 4 -3.00 6.78 -8.22
CA MET A 4 -3.23 7.30 -6.88
C MET A 4 -2.56 6.40 -5.84
N ILE A 5 -1.79 7.00 -4.93
CA ILE A 5 -1.07 6.30 -3.86
C ILE A 5 -1.49 6.89 -2.52
N VAL A 6 -2.15 6.09 -1.70
CA VAL A 6 -2.62 6.48 -0.36
C VAL A 6 -1.63 6.01 0.69
N GLY A 7 -1.20 6.92 1.58
CA GLY A 7 -0.07 6.70 2.49
C GLY A 7 1.27 7.08 1.84
N ALA A 8 1.31 8.20 1.11
CA ALA A 8 2.35 8.57 0.15
C ALA A 8 3.52 9.38 0.73
N SER A 9 3.49 9.79 2.02
CA SER A 9 4.42 10.83 2.52
C SER A 9 5.80 10.32 2.93
N ARG A 10 5.95 9.05 3.28
CA ARG A 10 7.20 8.46 3.80
C ARG A 10 7.33 6.99 3.45
N GLY A 11 8.49 6.42 3.70
CA GLY A 11 8.77 4.99 3.56
C GLY A 11 8.38 4.46 2.18
N LEU A 12 7.79 3.27 2.14
CA LEU A 12 7.36 2.63 0.89
C LEU A 12 6.43 3.52 0.04
N GLY A 13 5.46 4.20 0.67
CA GLY A 13 4.52 5.04 -0.08
C GLY A 13 5.21 6.18 -0.81
N ARG A 14 6.21 6.81 -0.21
CA ARG A 14 7.04 7.82 -0.86
C ARG A 14 7.87 7.21 -1.99
N ALA A 15 8.49 6.08 -1.76
CA ALA A 15 9.26 5.37 -2.78
C ALA A 15 8.38 5.00 -3.99
N LEU A 16 7.13 4.58 -3.75
CA LEU A 16 6.17 4.33 -4.82
C LEU A 16 5.84 5.62 -5.61
N VAL A 17 5.60 6.75 -4.93
CA VAL A 17 5.37 8.05 -5.61
C VAL A 17 6.55 8.42 -6.50
N GLU A 18 7.76 8.31 -5.98
CA GLU A 18 9.00 8.70 -6.65
C GLU A 18 9.42 7.71 -7.76
N GLY A 19 8.96 6.44 -7.67
CA GLY A 19 9.53 5.37 -8.48
C GLY A 19 8.61 4.67 -9.46
N VAL A 20 7.29 4.63 -9.29
CA VAL A 20 6.45 3.76 -10.15
C VAL A 20 6.10 4.38 -11.50
N CYS A 21 6.06 5.70 -11.57
CA CYS A 21 5.66 6.46 -12.76
C CYS A 21 6.81 6.62 -13.77
N ARG A 22 6.45 6.86 -15.02
CA ARG A 22 7.33 7.21 -16.12
C ARG A 22 6.84 8.50 -16.80
N ALA A 23 7.63 9.08 -17.70
CA ALA A 23 7.24 10.26 -18.47
C ALA A 23 5.84 10.10 -19.09
N GLY A 24 5.00 11.10 -18.92
CA GLY A 24 3.61 11.14 -19.37
C GLY A 24 2.60 10.55 -18.37
N ASP A 25 3.04 10.00 -17.24
CA ASP A 25 2.14 9.57 -16.16
C ASP A 25 1.85 10.73 -15.20
N THR A 26 0.71 10.64 -14.49
CA THR A 26 0.36 11.50 -13.37
C THR A 26 0.33 10.66 -12.09
N VAL A 27 1.06 11.06 -11.05
CA VAL A 27 0.98 10.49 -9.72
C VAL A 27 0.17 11.39 -8.79
N ILE A 28 -0.76 10.79 -8.04
CA ILE A 28 -1.60 11.49 -7.07
C ILE A 28 -1.25 10.93 -5.69
N GLY A 29 -0.43 11.67 -4.95
CA GLY A 29 -0.08 11.32 -3.58
C GLY A 29 -1.19 11.70 -2.61
N VAL A 30 -1.49 10.82 -1.65
CA VAL A 30 -2.46 11.08 -0.58
C VAL A 30 -1.80 10.84 0.77
N SER A 31 -1.80 11.83 1.65
CA SER A 31 -1.32 11.72 3.03
C SER A 31 -1.83 12.88 3.89
N ARG A 32 -1.55 12.84 5.19
CA ARG A 32 -1.92 13.92 6.13
C ARG A 32 -1.30 15.27 5.80
N ARG A 33 -0.06 15.27 5.30
CA ARG A 33 0.68 16.46 4.86
C ARG A 33 1.50 16.13 3.64
N ARG A 34 1.58 17.03 2.70
CA ARG A 34 2.49 16.91 1.56
C ARG A 34 3.94 17.04 2.05
N PRO A 35 4.87 16.16 1.64
CA PRO A 35 6.31 16.34 1.88
C PRO A 35 6.85 17.59 1.17
N ASP A 36 7.85 18.24 1.78
CA ASP A 36 8.46 19.46 1.22
C ASP A 36 9.12 19.22 -0.14
N ALA A 37 9.73 18.05 -0.31
CA ALA A 37 10.38 17.66 -1.56
C ALA A 37 9.95 16.25 -1.97
N VAL A 38 9.60 16.07 -3.25
CA VAL A 38 9.33 14.78 -3.88
C VAL A 38 10.13 14.72 -5.16
N MET A 39 10.97 13.69 -5.30
CA MET A 39 11.83 13.51 -6.48
C MET A 39 11.10 12.65 -7.50
N LEU A 40 10.73 13.25 -8.64
CA LEU A 40 10.02 12.53 -9.70
C LEU A 40 10.90 12.36 -10.94
N PRO A 41 10.68 11.28 -11.68
CA PRO A 41 11.26 11.16 -13.02
C PRO A 41 10.82 12.33 -13.91
N PRO A 42 11.67 12.78 -14.85
CA PRO A 42 11.30 13.84 -15.79
C PRO A 42 10.01 13.50 -16.56
N GLY A 43 9.11 14.49 -16.68
CA GLY A 43 7.85 14.33 -17.42
C GLY A 43 6.73 13.62 -16.65
N VAL A 44 6.89 13.39 -15.35
CA VAL A 44 5.82 12.93 -14.45
C VAL A 44 5.14 14.13 -13.79
N GLU A 45 3.81 14.16 -13.80
CA GLU A 45 3.01 15.16 -13.10
C GLU A 45 2.70 14.71 -11.68
N LEU A 46 2.80 15.66 -10.72
CA LEU A 46 2.46 15.41 -9.31
C LEU A 46 1.21 16.18 -8.90
N GLN A 47 0.22 15.47 -8.40
CA GLN A 47 -0.90 16.03 -7.65
C GLN A 47 -0.83 15.53 -6.20
N TRP A 48 -1.35 16.32 -5.25
CA TRP A 48 -1.36 15.92 -3.85
C TRP A 48 -2.68 16.23 -3.18
N ILE A 49 -3.22 15.27 -2.44
CA ILE A 49 -4.45 15.40 -1.67
C ILE A 49 -4.12 15.19 -0.20
N GLU A 50 -4.39 16.18 0.63
CA GLU A 50 -4.21 16.04 2.07
C GLU A 50 -5.46 15.47 2.72
N ALA A 51 -5.31 14.31 3.38
CA ALA A 51 -6.37 13.63 4.09
C ALA A 51 -5.81 12.76 5.23
N ASP A 52 -6.53 12.70 6.35
CA ASP A 52 -6.16 11.87 7.50
C ASP A 52 -7.06 10.64 7.58
N MET A 53 -6.46 9.47 7.39
CA MET A 53 -7.18 8.19 7.43
C MET A 53 -7.63 7.79 8.84
N ALA A 54 -7.20 8.48 9.89
CA ALA A 54 -7.76 8.36 11.24
C ALA A 54 -9.21 8.90 11.33
N SER A 55 -9.62 9.75 10.37
CA SER A 55 -11.00 10.20 10.18
C SER A 55 -11.58 9.63 8.88
N PRO A 56 -11.91 8.34 8.79
CA PRO A 56 -12.12 7.61 7.55
C PRO A 56 -13.21 8.18 6.63
N ALA A 57 -14.34 8.59 7.20
CA ALA A 57 -15.47 9.11 6.43
C ALA A 57 -15.16 10.47 5.80
N GLU A 58 -14.50 11.36 6.54
CA GLU A 58 -14.05 12.66 6.06
C GLU A 58 -12.95 12.50 5.01
N ALA A 59 -11.93 11.70 5.33
CA ALA A 59 -10.83 11.43 4.41
C ALA A 59 -11.32 10.88 3.07
N ALA A 60 -12.16 9.84 3.09
CA ALA A 60 -12.68 9.24 1.88
C ALA A 60 -13.56 10.22 1.07
N THR A 61 -14.32 11.10 1.75
CA THR A 61 -15.10 12.15 1.08
C THR A 61 -14.20 13.19 0.41
N ARG A 62 -13.21 13.70 1.15
CA ARG A 62 -12.24 14.69 0.67
C ARG A 62 -11.42 14.17 -0.52
N ILE A 63 -10.93 12.93 -0.41
CA ILE A 63 -10.20 12.28 -1.49
C ILE A 63 -11.10 12.13 -2.72
N ALA A 64 -12.32 11.65 -2.55
CA ALA A 64 -13.26 11.50 -3.65
C ALA A 64 -13.62 12.84 -4.32
N GLN A 65 -13.72 13.93 -3.59
CA GLN A 65 -13.99 15.27 -4.16
C GLN A 65 -12.80 15.80 -4.98
N ALA A 66 -11.58 15.55 -4.52
CA ALA A 66 -10.35 16.04 -5.16
C ALA A 66 -9.80 15.11 -6.24
N ALA A 67 -10.18 13.82 -6.23
CA ALA A 67 -9.72 12.86 -7.21
C ALA A 67 -10.25 13.14 -8.63
N PRO A 68 -9.48 12.82 -9.68
CA PRO A 68 -9.96 12.89 -11.07
C PRO A 68 -11.25 12.08 -11.28
N SER A 69 -12.02 12.42 -12.28
CA SER A 69 -13.23 11.66 -12.68
C SER A 69 -12.93 10.23 -13.09
N ALA A 70 -11.71 10.00 -13.65
CA ALA A 70 -11.19 8.70 -14.00
C ALA A 70 -9.69 8.63 -13.72
N PHE A 71 -9.22 7.47 -13.24
CA PHE A 71 -7.80 7.15 -13.05
C PHE A 71 -7.58 5.63 -13.12
N ASP A 72 -6.35 5.20 -13.34
CA ASP A 72 -6.07 3.82 -13.76
C ASP A 72 -5.72 2.90 -12.59
N VAL A 73 -5.03 3.44 -11.57
CA VAL A 73 -4.45 2.62 -10.49
C VAL A 73 -4.69 3.26 -9.14
N LEU A 74 -5.17 2.48 -8.18
CA LEU A 74 -5.22 2.83 -6.77
C LEU A 74 -4.27 1.92 -5.99
N ILE A 75 -3.28 2.50 -5.32
CA ILE A 75 -2.39 1.81 -4.38
C ILE A 75 -2.76 2.22 -2.97
N CYS A 76 -3.29 1.29 -2.17
CA CYS A 76 -3.60 1.49 -0.76
C CYS A 76 -2.40 1.04 0.08
N ASN A 77 -1.56 1.99 0.50
CA ASN A 77 -0.35 1.74 1.28
C ASN A 77 -0.46 2.30 2.71
N VAL A 78 -1.66 2.54 3.19
CA VAL A 78 -1.88 2.98 4.57
C VAL A 78 -1.84 1.79 5.51
N GLY A 79 -1.20 1.99 6.66
CA GLY A 79 -1.21 1.04 7.75
C GLY A 79 -0.49 1.59 8.98
N ILE A 80 -1.03 1.27 10.12
CA ILE A 80 -0.40 1.46 11.43
C ILE A 80 -0.36 0.11 12.13
N TRP A 81 0.42 0.00 13.16
CA TRP A 81 0.62 -1.19 13.97
C TRP A 81 0.75 -0.82 15.44
N GLU A 82 0.68 -1.79 16.32
CA GLU A 82 0.84 -1.63 17.76
C GLU A 82 2.22 -1.03 18.08
N ALA A 83 2.33 -0.23 19.14
CA ALA A 83 3.54 0.50 19.47
C ALA A 83 4.77 -0.41 19.69
N THR A 84 4.56 -1.59 20.21
CA THR A 84 5.59 -2.61 20.48
C THR A 84 5.66 -3.70 19.40
N ALA A 85 4.83 -3.61 18.34
CA ALA A 85 4.81 -4.59 17.26
C ALA A 85 6.21 -4.83 16.69
N PHE A 86 6.49 -6.08 16.30
CA PHE A 86 7.75 -6.52 15.71
C PHE A 86 8.98 -6.43 16.64
N THR A 87 8.75 -6.33 17.96
CA THR A 87 9.80 -6.36 18.98
C THR A 87 9.56 -7.51 19.95
N ASP A 88 10.59 -7.92 20.69
CA ASP A 88 10.47 -8.94 21.75
C ASP A 88 9.57 -8.49 22.93
N GLY A 89 9.30 -7.18 23.02
CA GLY A 89 8.43 -6.60 24.04
C GLY A 89 6.94 -6.59 23.70
N TYR A 90 6.53 -7.15 22.54
CA TYR A 90 5.11 -7.19 22.18
C TYR A 90 4.32 -8.10 23.12
N ALA A 91 3.25 -7.58 23.70
CA ALA A 91 2.31 -8.33 24.53
C ALA A 91 0.88 -7.86 24.23
N PHE A 92 0.09 -8.70 23.59
CA PHE A 92 -1.28 -8.35 23.16
C PHE A 92 -2.17 -7.91 24.33
N LEU A 93 -2.04 -8.54 25.49
CA LEU A 93 -2.87 -8.24 26.66
C LEU A 93 -2.58 -6.87 27.29
N ASP A 94 -1.43 -6.29 26.96
CA ASP A 94 -1.00 -4.97 27.46
C ASP A 94 -1.30 -3.85 26.45
N GLU A 95 -1.82 -4.19 25.24
CA GLU A 95 -2.16 -3.20 24.23
C GLU A 95 -3.40 -2.40 24.66
N PRO A 96 -3.37 -1.04 24.59
CA PRO A 96 -4.51 -0.22 24.89
C PRO A 96 -5.69 -0.46 23.93
N ASP A 97 -6.91 -0.49 24.45
CA ASP A 97 -8.13 -0.69 23.65
C ASP A 97 -8.28 0.35 22.53
N ASP A 98 -7.94 1.60 22.80
CA ASP A 98 -8.00 2.70 21.83
C ASP A 98 -6.98 2.51 20.69
N ALA A 99 -5.79 2.00 20.98
CA ALA A 99 -4.79 1.67 19.96
C ALA A 99 -5.29 0.57 19.01
N ILE A 100 -5.98 -0.45 19.54
CA ILE A 100 -6.61 -1.50 18.72
C ILE A 100 -7.73 -0.92 17.84
N VAL A 101 -8.59 -0.07 18.41
CA VAL A 101 -9.68 0.61 17.68
C VAL A 101 -9.10 1.50 16.56
N ASP A 102 -8.09 2.29 16.85
CA ASP A 102 -7.42 3.16 15.88
C ASP A 102 -6.80 2.34 14.74
N LEU A 103 -6.17 1.22 15.08
CA LEU A 103 -5.56 0.32 14.09
C LEU A 103 -6.62 -0.24 13.13
N VAL A 104 -7.73 -0.76 13.64
CA VAL A 104 -8.83 -1.26 12.82
C VAL A 104 -9.47 -0.13 11.99
N THR A 105 -9.59 1.04 12.58
CA THR A 105 -10.13 2.24 11.92
C THR A 105 -9.28 2.65 10.73
N VAL A 106 -7.96 2.77 10.90
CA VAL A 106 -7.03 3.19 9.85
C VAL A 106 -6.81 2.09 8.81
N ASN A 107 -6.55 0.85 9.25
CA ASN A 107 -6.13 -0.19 8.32
C ASN A 107 -7.31 -0.79 7.54
N ILE A 108 -8.48 -0.91 8.16
CA ILE A 108 -9.65 -1.59 7.56
C ILE A 108 -10.72 -0.58 7.16
N THR A 109 -11.28 0.16 8.12
CA THR A 109 -12.44 1.02 7.87
C THR A 109 -12.13 2.08 6.82
N ALA A 110 -10.99 2.75 6.94
CA ALA A 110 -10.57 3.77 5.99
C ALA A 110 -10.38 3.19 4.58
N THR A 111 -9.75 2.02 4.47
CA THR A 111 -9.56 1.33 3.19
C THR A 111 -10.91 0.98 2.54
N LEU A 112 -11.87 0.44 3.30
CA LEU A 112 -13.20 0.10 2.79
C LEU A 112 -13.97 1.32 2.29
N LEU A 113 -14.00 2.41 3.08
CA LEU A 113 -14.70 3.63 2.69
C LEU A 113 -14.06 4.31 1.48
N LEU A 114 -12.73 4.25 1.38
CA LEU A 114 -12.00 4.76 0.23
C LEU A 114 -12.34 3.96 -1.03
N LEU A 115 -12.23 2.64 -0.98
CA LEU A 115 -12.57 1.74 -2.10
C LEU A 115 -14.01 1.96 -2.56
N LYS A 116 -14.98 2.03 -1.64
CA LYS A 116 -16.38 2.29 -1.96
C LYS A 116 -16.56 3.56 -2.81
N ARG A 117 -15.79 4.62 -2.56
CA ARG A 117 -15.91 5.89 -3.29
C ARG A 117 -15.09 5.96 -4.56
N LEU A 118 -13.95 5.25 -4.61
CA LEU A 118 -13.00 5.38 -5.70
C LEU A 118 -13.13 4.29 -6.77
N VAL A 119 -13.60 3.09 -6.44
CA VAL A 119 -13.79 2.02 -7.42
C VAL A 119 -14.65 2.46 -8.61
N PRO A 120 -15.78 3.19 -8.46
CA PRO A 120 -16.54 3.66 -9.62
C PRO A 120 -15.71 4.49 -10.62
N ARG A 121 -14.73 5.27 -10.14
CA ARG A 121 -13.84 6.08 -10.99
C ARG A 121 -12.71 5.27 -11.62
N LEU A 122 -12.26 4.22 -10.94
CA LEU A 122 -11.33 3.25 -11.52
C LEU A 122 -11.98 2.51 -12.68
N LEU A 123 -13.25 2.15 -12.56
CA LEU A 123 -13.98 1.41 -13.60
C LEU A 123 -14.19 2.21 -14.90
N GLU A 124 -13.97 3.52 -14.89
CA GLU A 124 -13.91 4.35 -16.10
C GLU A 124 -12.58 4.21 -16.87
N SER A 125 -11.57 3.56 -16.27
CA SER A 125 -10.31 3.25 -16.94
C SER A 125 -10.46 2.02 -17.85
N CYS A 126 -9.72 2.00 -18.94
CA CYS A 126 -9.61 0.81 -19.78
C CYS A 126 -8.84 -0.34 -19.10
N LYS A 127 -8.06 -0.04 -18.05
CA LYS A 127 -7.28 -1.03 -17.28
C LYS A 127 -7.29 -0.72 -15.78
N PRO A 128 -8.45 -0.89 -15.11
CA PRO A 128 -8.59 -0.55 -13.70
C PRO A 128 -7.80 -1.51 -12.80
N GLN A 129 -6.99 -0.96 -11.90
CA GLN A 129 -6.15 -1.75 -10.99
C GLN A 129 -6.23 -1.24 -9.56
N VAL A 130 -6.32 -2.15 -8.60
CA VAL A 130 -6.14 -1.91 -7.16
C VAL A 130 -4.96 -2.72 -6.67
N ILE A 131 -4.04 -2.09 -5.94
CA ILE A 131 -2.95 -2.75 -5.23
C ILE A 131 -3.12 -2.47 -3.75
N LEU A 132 -3.26 -3.52 -2.95
CA LEU A 132 -3.34 -3.44 -1.49
C LEU A 132 -1.99 -3.89 -0.91
N THR A 133 -1.35 -3.04 -0.11
CA THR A 133 -0.15 -3.45 0.62
C THR A 133 -0.54 -4.24 1.87
N GLY A 134 -0.46 -5.55 1.73
CA GLY A 134 -0.62 -6.51 2.80
C GLY A 134 0.64 -6.64 3.65
N SER A 135 0.77 -7.79 4.28
CA SER A 135 1.95 -8.16 5.08
C SER A 135 2.09 -9.68 5.06
N THR A 136 3.30 -10.18 5.26
CA THR A 136 3.52 -11.61 5.55
C THR A 136 2.77 -12.04 6.82
N SER A 137 2.44 -11.12 7.73
CA SER A 137 1.54 -11.36 8.88
C SER A 137 0.10 -11.71 8.46
N ALA A 138 -0.30 -11.44 7.21
CA ALA A 138 -1.62 -11.79 6.66
C ALA A 138 -1.66 -13.21 6.07
N LEU A 139 -0.60 -13.98 6.15
CA LEU A 139 -0.55 -15.36 5.69
C LEU A 139 -1.00 -16.32 6.78
N ARG A 140 -1.63 -17.42 6.40
CA ARG A 140 -1.96 -18.48 7.35
C ARG A 140 -0.67 -19.06 7.94
N GLN A 141 -0.66 -19.24 9.25
CA GLN A 141 0.50 -19.78 9.97
C GLN A 141 1.76 -18.91 9.83
N SER A 142 1.58 -17.58 9.72
CA SER A 142 2.68 -16.64 9.63
C SER A 142 3.65 -16.69 10.84
N GLY A 143 3.20 -17.24 11.97
CA GLY A 143 3.98 -17.29 13.20
C GLY A 143 4.21 -15.90 13.84
N ARG A 144 3.55 -14.86 13.36
CA ARG A 144 3.66 -13.50 13.87
C ARG A 144 2.69 -13.30 15.04
N PRO A 145 3.14 -12.72 16.18
CA PRO A 145 2.30 -12.57 17.37
C PRO A 145 1.39 -11.35 17.36
N GLU A 146 1.59 -10.37 16.46
CA GLU A 146 0.86 -9.10 16.40
C GLU A 146 -0.61 -9.34 16.02
N VAL A 147 -1.50 -9.36 17.03
CA VAL A 147 -2.89 -9.80 16.85
C VAL A 147 -3.70 -8.82 16.02
N ALA A 148 -3.74 -7.55 16.41
CA ALA A 148 -4.56 -6.56 15.72
C ALA A 148 -3.98 -6.22 14.34
N PHE A 149 -2.68 -6.03 14.23
CA PHE A 149 -2.01 -5.81 12.94
C PHE A 149 -2.23 -6.99 11.99
N GLY A 150 -1.93 -8.21 12.43
CA GLY A 150 -2.10 -9.41 11.61
C GLY A 150 -3.54 -9.58 11.14
N ALA A 151 -4.53 -9.43 12.06
CA ALA A 151 -5.94 -9.48 11.71
C ALA A 151 -6.31 -8.41 10.68
N SER A 152 -5.82 -7.17 10.85
CA SER A 152 -6.10 -6.07 9.92
C SER A 152 -5.54 -6.32 8.53
N LYS A 153 -4.33 -6.86 8.44
CA LYS A 153 -3.71 -7.20 7.15
C LYS A 153 -4.35 -8.44 6.52
N PHE A 154 -4.79 -9.41 7.33
CA PHE A 154 -5.54 -10.56 6.85
C PHE A 154 -6.91 -10.16 6.28
N ALA A 155 -7.57 -9.15 6.85
CA ALA A 155 -8.83 -8.62 6.34
C ALA A 155 -8.71 -8.09 4.89
N LEU A 156 -7.54 -7.57 4.49
CA LEU A 156 -7.32 -7.11 3.11
C LEU A 156 -7.41 -8.25 2.08
N ASN A 157 -7.14 -9.49 2.46
CA ASN A 157 -7.31 -10.65 1.59
C ASN A 157 -8.80 -10.85 1.26
N GLY A 158 -9.67 -10.78 2.29
CA GLY A 158 -11.12 -10.84 2.10
C GLY A 158 -11.66 -9.68 1.26
N VAL A 159 -11.15 -8.47 1.48
CA VAL A 159 -11.49 -7.28 0.67
C VAL A 159 -11.10 -7.50 -0.79
N ALA A 160 -9.90 -8.01 -1.05
CA ALA A 160 -9.42 -8.27 -2.40
C ALA A 160 -10.26 -9.35 -3.11
N ASP A 161 -10.59 -10.44 -2.40
CA ASP A 161 -11.41 -11.52 -2.96
C ASP A 161 -12.83 -11.04 -3.28
N ALA A 162 -13.44 -10.28 -2.39
CA ALA A 162 -14.77 -9.71 -2.60
C ALA A 162 -14.80 -8.71 -3.77
N LEU A 163 -13.78 -7.87 -3.91
CA LEU A 163 -13.66 -6.94 -5.05
C LEU A 163 -13.51 -7.70 -6.37
N ARG A 164 -12.66 -8.72 -6.42
CA ARG A 164 -12.48 -9.54 -7.64
C ARG A 164 -13.78 -10.20 -8.05
N GLU A 165 -14.54 -10.72 -7.08
CA GLU A 165 -15.83 -11.35 -7.36
C GLU A 165 -16.88 -10.34 -7.78
N GLY A 166 -17.05 -9.26 -7.00
CA GLY A 166 -18.09 -8.26 -7.23
C GLY A 166 -17.91 -7.47 -8.54
N PHE A 167 -16.66 -7.34 -9.02
CA PHE A 167 -16.32 -6.57 -10.23
C PHE A 167 -15.69 -7.42 -11.33
N ARG A 168 -15.93 -8.72 -11.32
CA ARG A 168 -15.41 -9.67 -12.32
C ARG A 168 -15.73 -9.24 -13.75
N GLY A 169 -16.96 -8.84 -14.01
CA GLY A 169 -17.42 -8.38 -15.33
C GLY A 169 -16.78 -7.05 -15.78
N SER A 170 -16.28 -6.26 -14.85
CA SER A 170 -15.65 -4.95 -15.13
C SER A 170 -14.13 -5.05 -15.27
N ARG A 171 -13.54 -6.24 -15.25
CA ARG A 171 -12.11 -6.50 -15.42
C ARG A 171 -11.22 -5.77 -14.40
N LEU A 172 -11.75 -5.47 -13.21
CA LEU A 172 -10.96 -4.87 -12.12
C LEU A 172 -9.88 -5.84 -11.64
N ALA A 173 -8.63 -5.50 -11.88
CA ALA A 173 -7.49 -6.26 -11.36
C ALA A 173 -7.22 -5.84 -9.90
N VAL A 174 -7.19 -6.80 -8.98
CA VAL A 174 -6.90 -6.53 -7.56
C VAL A 174 -5.75 -7.40 -7.11
N THR A 175 -4.65 -6.77 -6.72
CA THR A 175 -3.42 -7.43 -6.25
C THR A 175 -3.20 -7.17 -4.77
N CYS A 176 -2.93 -8.21 -3.99
CA CYS A 176 -2.38 -8.11 -2.65
C CYS A 176 -0.86 -8.30 -2.69
N LEU A 177 -0.10 -7.36 -2.13
CA LEU A 177 1.34 -7.49 -1.92
C LEU A 177 1.57 -7.86 -0.46
N GLN A 178 1.90 -9.10 -0.18
CA GLN A 178 2.24 -9.59 1.16
C GLN A 178 3.72 -9.33 1.41
N LEU A 179 4.01 -8.19 2.02
CA LEU A 179 5.38 -7.70 2.22
C LEU A 179 5.90 -8.12 3.59
N GLY A 180 7.14 -8.55 3.63
CA GLY A 180 7.91 -8.77 4.87
C GLY A 180 8.40 -7.46 5.47
N ASN A 181 9.43 -7.56 6.32
CA ASN A 181 10.09 -6.39 6.91
C ASN A 181 10.79 -5.58 5.83
N LEU A 182 10.52 -4.28 5.78
CA LEU A 182 11.06 -3.39 4.76
C LEU A 182 12.13 -2.44 5.33
N ASN A 183 13.17 -2.20 4.56
CA ASN A 183 14.03 -1.04 4.76
C ASN A 183 13.31 0.20 4.21
N THR A 184 12.66 0.96 5.08
CA THR A 184 11.93 2.19 4.72
C THR A 184 12.69 3.46 5.05
N ASP A 185 13.87 3.35 5.65
CA ASP A 185 14.72 4.48 6.06
C ASP A 185 15.53 5.00 4.86
N ASP A 186 15.89 4.12 3.94
CA ASP A 186 16.59 4.48 2.72
C ASP A 186 15.61 4.92 1.63
N ALA A 187 15.85 6.12 1.10
CA ALA A 187 15.13 6.63 -0.07
C ALA A 187 15.62 5.94 -1.36
N LEU A 188 14.85 6.04 -2.45
CA LEU A 188 15.24 5.51 -3.77
C LEU A 188 16.53 6.14 -4.33
N SER A 189 16.98 7.26 -3.79
CA SER A 189 18.26 7.89 -4.17
C SER A 189 19.49 7.20 -3.59
N VAL A 190 19.32 6.35 -2.57
CA VAL A 190 20.39 5.49 -2.06
C VAL A 190 20.60 4.36 -3.08
N PRO A 191 21.85 4.00 -3.44
CA PRO A 191 22.12 2.87 -4.32
C PRO A 191 21.49 1.57 -3.79
N ILE A 192 20.92 0.76 -4.68
CA ILE A 192 20.19 -0.46 -4.29
C ILE A 192 21.09 -1.44 -3.52
N GLU A 193 22.35 -1.52 -3.89
CA GLU A 193 23.34 -2.40 -3.25
C GLU A 193 23.59 -1.99 -1.79
N GLU A 194 23.60 -0.68 -1.53
CA GLU A 194 23.74 -0.14 -0.18
C GLU A 194 22.47 -0.35 0.63
N ALA A 195 21.29 -0.06 0.05
CA ALA A 195 20.00 -0.25 0.70
C ALA A 195 19.73 -1.75 1.01
N ALA A 196 20.14 -2.66 0.13
CA ALA A 196 19.99 -4.10 0.30
C ALA A 196 20.95 -4.68 1.36
N ALA A 197 22.13 -4.07 1.54
CA ALA A 197 23.09 -4.50 2.56
C ALA A 197 22.62 -4.17 4.00
N ARG A 198 21.69 -3.22 4.16
CA ARG A 198 21.15 -2.90 5.49
C ARG A 198 20.27 -4.02 6.03
N GLY A 199 20.45 -4.34 7.30
CA GLY A 199 19.69 -5.40 7.97
C GLY A 199 20.10 -6.81 7.62
N ASP A 200 21.24 -6.97 6.92
CA ASP A 200 21.89 -8.25 6.69
C ASP A 200 20.95 -9.34 6.13
N GLY A 201 20.14 -8.95 5.14
CA GLY A 201 19.13 -9.81 4.53
C GLY A 201 17.79 -9.90 5.28
N GLY A 202 17.68 -9.30 6.46
CA GLY A 202 16.42 -9.26 7.23
C GLY A 202 15.43 -8.19 6.79
N LEU A 203 15.81 -7.31 5.85
CA LEU A 203 14.98 -6.22 5.35
C LEU A 203 14.93 -6.21 3.81
N VAL A 204 13.74 -6.05 3.25
CA VAL A 204 13.55 -5.84 1.81
C VAL A 204 13.72 -4.36 1.50
N PRO A 205 14.61 -3.94 0.58
CA PRO A 205 14.73 -2.54 0.18
C PRO A 205 13.47 -2.09 -0.59
N VAL A 206 13.05 -0.84 -0.40
CA VAL A 206 11.89 -0.29 -1.11
C VAL A 206 12.05 -0.32 -2.63
N HIS A 207 13.29 -0.36 -3.13
CA HIS A 207 13.64 -0.48 -4.55
C HIS A 207 13.02 -1.73 -5.19
N ASP A 208 13.11 -2.88 -4.50
CA ASP A 208 12.57 -4.15 -5.00
C ASP A 208 11.05 -4.11 -5.07
N VAL A 209 10.40 -3.53 -4.05
CA VAL A 209 8.94 -3.37 -4.07
C VAL A 209 8.51 -2.45 -5.21
N VAL A 210 9.23 -1.35 -5.45
CA VAL A 210 8.98 -0.45 -6.58
C VAL A 210 9.17 -1.17 -7.91
N ALA A 211 10.20 -1.98 -8.06
CA ALA A 211 10.45 -2.78 -9.28
C ALA A 211 9.31 -3.78 -9.55
N VAL A 212 8.85 -4.46 -8.50
CA VAL A 212 7.69 -5.37 -8.59
C VAL A 212 6.43 -4.61 -8.99
N VAL A 213 6.10 -3.50 -8.34
CA VAL A 213 4.92 -2.69 -8.68
C VAL A 213 4.99 -2.20 -10.12
N ARG A 214 6.15 -1.70 -10.58
CA ARG A 214 6.35 -1.34 -11.99
C ARG A 214 6.05 -2.49 -12.95
N THR A 215 6.43 -3.71 -12.59
CA THR A 215 6.16 -4.91 -13.39
C THR A 215 4.67 -5.21 -13.43
N LEU A 216 3.98 -5.17 -12.30
CA LEU A 216 2.53 -5.38 -12.21
C LEU A 216 1.74 -4.40 -13.09
N LEU A 217 2.12 -3.12 -13.06
CA LEU A 217 1.46 -2.07 -13.85
C LEU A 217 1.64 -2.26 -15.38
N ARG A 218 2.68 -2.98 -15.81
CA ARG A 218 3.02 -3.23 -17.21
C ARG A 218 2.51 -4.55 -17.79
N LEU A 219 1.91 -5.40 -16.98
CA LEU A 219 1.30 -6.62 -17.50
C LEU A 219 0.28 -6.28 -18.59
N SER A 220 0.06 -7.20 -19.52
CA SER A 220 -0.99 -7.02 -20.53
C SER A 220 -2.39 -7.01 -19.90
N ASP A 221 -3.40 -6.62 -20.66
CA ASP A 221 -4.80 -6.59 -20.19
C ASP A 221 -5.41 -8.00 -20.03
N ALA A 222 -4.65 -9.01 -20.41
CA ALA A 222 -5.08 -10.42 -20.32
C ALA A 222 -4.72 -11.06 -18.98
N ALA A 223 -3.89 -10.42 -18.15
CA ALA A 223 -3.38 -11.03 -16.93
C ALA A 223 -3.21 -10.01 -15.79
N PHE A 224 -3.34 -10.49 -14.57
CA PHE A 224 -2.96 -9.78 -13.36
C PHE A 224 -2.40 -10.77 -12.32
N VAL A 225 -1.60 -10.27 -11.40
CA VAL A 225 -1.13 -11.04 -10.26
C VAL A 225 -2.13 -10.89 -9.12
N ARG A 226 -2.70 -11.99 -8.67
CA ARG A 226 -3.69 -11.99 -7.60
C ARG A 226 -3.07 -11.69 -6.24
N GLU A 227 -1.93 -12.32 -5.98
CA GLU A 227 -1.18 -12.20 -4.74
C GLU A 227 0.31 -12.41 -5.02
N LEU A 228 1.14 -11.64 -4.34
CA LEU A 228 2.60 -11.78 -4.38
C LEU A 228 3.12 -11.71 -2.96
N VAL A 229 3.88 -12.73 -2.55
CA VAL A 229 4.53 -12.81 -1.24
C VAL A 229 6.00 -12.46 -1.42
N MET A 230 6.48 -11.49 -0.63
CA MET A 230 7.85 -10.97 -0.71
C MET A 230 8.43 -10.83 0.71
N PRO A 231 8.88 -11.92 1.33
CA PRO A 231 9.62 -11.86 2.59
C PRO A 231 11.04 -11.33 2.36
N ALA A 232 11.72 -10.91 3.43
CA ALA A 232 13.15 -10.72 3.39
C ALA A 232 13.85 -12.08 3.25
N ILE A 233 15.03 -12.11 2.59
CA ILE A 233 15.72 -13.38 2.29
C ILE A 233 16.16 -14.14 3.57
N ALA A 234 16.41 -13.40 4.66
CA ALA A 234 16.77 -13.97 5.96
C ALA A 234 15.60 -13.99 6.95
N ASP A 235 14.34 -13.88 6.48
CA ASP A 235 13.18 -14.05 7.37
C ASP A 235 13.04 -15.52 7.78
N GLU A 236 13.34 -15.83 9.04
CA GLU A 236 13.34 -17.20 9.58
C GLU A 236 11.96 -17.90 9.56
N ARG A 237 10.91 -17.16 9.18
CA ARG A 237 9.52 -17.67 9.12
C ARG A 237 9.09 -18.09 7.71
N PHE A 238 10.01 -17.97 6.73
CA PHE A 238 9.79 -18.31 5.31
C PHE A 238 10.89 -19.15 4.73
#